data_a58a024b51bb35398b354a78883f7aac
#
_entry.id   a58a024b51bb35398b354a78883f7aac
#
_cell.length_a   1.000
_cell.length_b   1.000
_cell.length_c   1.000
_cell.angle_alpha   90.00
_cell.angle_beta   90.00
_cell.angle_gamma   90.00
#
_symmetry.space_group_name_H-M   'P 1'
#
loop_
_entity.id
_entity.type
_entity.pdbx_description
1 polymer ?
#
loop_
_entity_poly.entity_id
_entity_poly.type
_entity_poly.pdbx_seq_one_letter_code
_entity_poly.pdbx_strand_id
1 'polypeptide(L)'
;MPGFLHNTCAVMRRETGRITRQPMYFVLMLVLPVVSFAFFALLFNKGVARDIPIAVLDQDHTSLSRKVTQMIDDTATAMVSYGIQDMDEGERLMREGKIMAIVQIPAFFEKNILSNSQTHIETYISGTNITVNGLLSKDIQTAVTTFSGGIQIQLLTKQGLTELQAMAQLMPVRFNKHVLFNPYINYGYYLSPSFMPMMLLIFIVMVTVFTIGTELKKGTAREWIETGNGSVSAALLGKVLPVTVVMFLMSLVMFLII
;
A
#
# COMPACT_ATOMS: atom_id res chain seq x y z
N MET A 1 -39.37 -27.69 -19.16
CA MET A 1 -38.50 -27.14 -18.08
C MET A 1 -38.12 -28.17 -17.00
N PRO A 2 -38.94 -29.13 -16.57
CA PRO A 2 -38.50 -30.09 -15.54
C PRO A 2 -37.26 -30.92 -15.93
N GLY A 3 -37.06 -31.22 -17.21
CA GLY A 3 -35.86 -31.94 -17.66
C GLY A 3 -34.53 -31.13 -17.55
N PHE A 4 -34.56 -29.84 -17.76
CA PHE A 4 -33.32 -28.99 -17.70
C PHE A 4 -32.75 -28.95 -16.28
N LEU A 5 -33.58 -28.69 -15.27
CA LEU A 5 -33.16 -28.68 -13.87
C LEU A 5 -32.63 -30.05 -13.43
N HIS A 6 -33.32 -31.13 -13.82
CA HIS A 6 -32.91 -32.50 -13.51
C HIS A 6 -31.51 -32.79 -14.10
N ASN A 7 -31.29 -32.46 -15.36
CA ASN A 7 -30.01 -32.66 -16.07
C ASN A 7 -28.90 -31.85 -15.42
N THR A 8 -29.17 -30.58 -15.04
CA THR A 8 -28.21 -29.72 -14.32
C THR A 8 -27.84 -30.34 -12.97
N CYS A 9 -28.82 -30.85 -12.20
CA CYS A 9 -28.56 -31.51 -10.93
C CYS A 9 -27.73 -32.80 -11.09
N ALA A 10 -27.96 -33.59 -12.14
CA ALA A 10 -27.16 -34.78 -12.41
C ALA A 10 -25.67 -34.44 -12.64
N VAL A 11 -25.41 -33.41 -13.46
CA VAL A 11 -24.04 -32.91 -13.70
C VAL A 11 -23.43 -32.32 -12.43
N MET A 12 -24.18 -31.53 -11.65
CA MET A 12 -23.74 -30.95 -10.39
C MET A 12 -23.30 -32.04 -9.39
N ARG A 13 -24.07 -33.13 -9.25
CA ARG A 13 -23.71 -34.24 -8.38
C ARG A 13 -22.43 -34.94 -8.82
N ARG A 14 -22.23 -35.13 -10.13
CA ARG A 14 -21.00 -35.68 -10.71
C ARG A 14 -19.80 -34.76 -10.37
N GLU A 15 -19.95 -33.46 -10.55
CA GLU A 15 -18.86 -32.49 -10.34
C GLU A 15 -18.52 -32.34 -8.84
N THR A 16 -19.54 -32.32 -7.96
CA THR A 16 -19.31 -32.32 -6.49
C THR A 16 -18.49 -33.52 -6.05
N GLY A 17 -18.83 -34.73 -6.58
CA GLY A 17 -18.04 -35.92 -6.33
C GLY A 17 -16.61 -35.88 -6.86
N ARG A 18 -16.36 -35.13 -7.92
CA ARG A 18 -14.99 -34.85 -8.45
C ARG A 18 -14.21 -33.89 -7.58
N ILE A 19 -14.84 -32.78 -7.20
CA ILE A 19 -14.23 -31.75 -6.35
C ILE A 19 -13.74 -32.38 -5.05
N THR A 20 -14.54 -33.26 -4.42
CA THR A 20 -14.17 -33.88 -3.15
C THR A 20 -13.08 -34.97 -3.28
N ARG A 21 -12.91 -35.56 -4.45
CA ARG A 21 -11.93 -36.64 -4.68
C ARG A 21 -10.59 -36.20 -5.21
N GLN A 22 -10.49 -35.01 -5.82
CA GLN A 22 -9.27 -34.52 -6.43
C GLN A 22 -8.63 -33.45 -5.56
N PRO A 23 -7.43 -33.69 -5.00
CA PRO A 23 -6.78 -32.75 -4.07
C PRO A 23 -6.47 -31.38 -4.71
N MET A 24 -6.34 -31.33 -6.03
CA MET A 24 -6.05 -30.08 -6.74
C MET A 24 -7.19 -29.06 -6.62
N TYR A 25 -8.46 -29.53 -6.56
CA TYR A 25 -9.60 -28.64 -6.29
C TYR A 25 -9.51 -28.03 -4.89
N PHE A 26 -9.17 -28.85 -3.89
CA PHE A 26 -8.99 -28.37 -2.53
C PHE A 26 -7.91 -27.30 -2.45
N VAL A 27 -6.77 -27.52 -3.12
CA VAL A 27 -5.69 -26.53 -3.17
C VAL A 27 -6.15 -25.23 -3.83
N LEU A 28 -6.77 -25.31 -5.02
CA LEU A 28 -7.15 -24.12 -5.80
C LEU A 28 -8.32 -23.35 -5.18
N MET A 29 -9.29 -24.04 -4.55
CA MET A 29 -10.51 -23.41 -4.06
C MET A 29 -10.45 -23.00 -2.60
N LEU A 30 -9.58 -23.61 -1.80
CA LEU A 30 -9.48 -23.34 -0.37
C LEU A 30 -8.09 -22.87 0.05
N VAL A 31 -7.06 -23.67 -0.21
CA VAL A 31 -5.71 -23.40 0.33
C VAL A 31 -5.15 -22.11 -0.26
N LEU A 32 -5.12 -21.98 -1.59
CA LEU A 32 -4.56 -20.80 -2.25
C LEU A 32 -5.28 -19.50 -1.90
N PRO A 33 -6.63 -19.40 -1.94
CA PRO A 33 -7.33 -18.20 -1.50
C PRO A 33 -7.05 -17.85 -0.04
N VAL A 34 -7.14 -18.81 0.89
CA VAL A 34 -6.92 -18.57 2.33
C VAL A 34 -5.49 -18.09 2.58
N VAL A 35 -4.49 -18.76 1.99
CA VAL A 35 -3.07 -18.36 2.11
C VAL A 35 -2.85 -16.97 1.52
N SER A 36 -3.46 -16.68 0.37
CA SER A 36 -3.38 -15.36 -0.26
C SER A 36 -4.00 -14.26 0.61
N PHE A 37 -5.18 -14.50 1.19
CA PHE A 37 -5.84 -13.55 2.07
C PHE A 37 -5.02 -13.32 3.34
N ALA A 38 -4.52 -14.37 3.98
CA ALA A 38 -3.65 -14.27 5.14
C ALA A 38 -2.35 -13.51 4.81
N PHE A 39 -1.75 -13.78 3.66
CA PHE A 39 -0.56 -13.08 3.18
C PHE A 39 -0.81 -11.57 3.03
N PHE A 40 -1.89 -11.17 2.35
CA PHE A 40 -2.20 -9.75 2.18
C PHE A 40 -2.61 -9.08 3.48
N ALA A 41 -3.35 -9.76 4.36
CA ALA A 41 -3.68 -9.25 5.68
C ALA A 41 -2.43 -8.96 6.50
N LEU A 42 -1.46 -9.88 6.50
CA LEU A 42 -0.18 -9.70 7.19
C LEU A 42 0.70 -8.63 6.54
N LEU A 43 0.75 -8.61 5.19
CA LEU A 43 1.53 -7.63 4.44
C LEU A 43 1.08 -6.19 4.71
N PHE A 44 -0.22 -5.96 4.75
CA PHE A 44 -0.79 -4.62 4.96
C PHE A 44 -1.02 -4.27 6.43
N ASN A 45 -0.77 -5.18 7.36
CA ASN A 45 -0.98 -4.96 8.79
C ASN A 45 -0.12 -3.78 9.34
N LYS A 46 1.08 -3.56 8.80
CA LYS A 46 1.94 -2.43 9.17
C LYS A 46 1.42 -1.07 8.67
N GLY A 47 0.46 -1.07 7.78
CA GLY A 47 -0.34 0.07 7.32
C GLY A 47 0.40 1.12 6.52
N VAL A 48 1.44 1.73 7.05
CA VAL A 48 2.22 2.82 6.42
C VAL A 48 3.69 2.46 6.45
N ALA A 49 4.41 2.82 5.39
CA ALA A 49 5.87 2.72 5.40
C ALA A 49 6.42 3.71 6.43
N ARG A 50 7.24 3.22 7.35
CA ARG A 50 7.89 3.98 8.42
C ARG A 50 9.39 3.73 8.40
N ASP A 51 10.12 4.60 9.09
CA ASP A 51 11.56 4.45 9.30
C ASP A 51 12.33 4.25 7.97
N ILE A 52 11.94 5.03 6.94
CA ILE A 52 12.59 4.97 5.65
C ILE A 52 13.95 5.65 5.76
N PRO A 53 15.05 4.93 5.45
CA PRO A 53 16.37 5.46 5.62
C PRO A 53 16.65 6.63 4.66
N ILE A 54 17.12 7.73 5.22
CA ILE A 54 17.56 8.92 4.49
C ILE A 54 18.97 9.31 4.92
N ALA A 55 19.65 10.10 4.08
CA ALA A 55 20.93 10.74 4.42
C ALA A 55 20.77 12.25 4.58
N VAL A 56 21.57 12.83 5.44
CA VAL A 56 21.66 14.28 5.61
C VAL A 56 23.08 14.74 5.28
N LEU A 57 23.17 15.71 4.36
CA LEU A 57 24.37 16.47 4.02
C LEU A 57 24.29 17.82 4.75
N ASP A 58 24.81 17.88 5.96
CA ASP A 58 24.85 19.12 6.73
C ASP A 58 26.17 19.85 6.48
N GLN A 59 26.11 20.95 5.73
CA GLN A 59 27.26 21.79 5.43
C GLN A 59 27.43 22.95 6.42
N ASP A 60 26.47 23.17 7.33
CA ASP A 60 26.48 24.27 8.27
C ASP A 60 27.03 23.88 9.65
N HIS A 61 26.76 22.65 10.09
CA HIS A 61 27.19 22.06 11.37
C HIS A 61 26.80 22.87 12.62
N THR A 62 25.75 23.66 12.55
CA THR A 62 25.28 24.55 13.62
C THR A 62 24.23 23.93 14.52
N SER A 63 23.76 24.72 15.51
CA SER A 63 22.66 24.29 16.37
C SER A 63 21.32 24.21 15.62
N LEU A 64 21.09 25.13 14.67
CA LEU A 64 19.85 25.15 13.90
C LEU A 64 19.82 24.04 12.84
N SER A 65 20.96 23.72 12.20
CA SER A 65 21.03 22.60 11.24
C SER A 65 20.77 21.27 11.93
N ARG A 66 21.33 21.04 13.12
CA ARG A 66 21.03 19.83 13.91
C ARG A 66 19.57 19.76 14.35
N LYS A 67 18.96 20.89 14.71
CA LYS A 67 17.55 20.94 15.12
C LYS A 67 16.61 20.58 13.97
N VAL A 68 16.82 21.10 12.76
CA VAL A 68 15.99 20.74 11.60
C VAL A 68 16.21 19.27 11.21
N THR A 69 17.44 18.76 11.28
CA THR A 69 17.73 17.33 11.08
C THR A 69 16.97 16.46 12.05
N GLN A 70 16.98 16.80 13.34
CA GLN A 70 16.22 16.08 14.35
C GLN A 70 14.70 16.14 14.10
N MET A 71 14.16 17.29 13.70
CA MET A 71 12.74 17.41 13.38
C MET A 71 12.34 16.56 12.17
N ILE A 72 13.25 16.35 11.22
CA ILE A 72 13.03 15.44 10.09
C ILE A 72 13.07 13.98 10.58
N ASP A 73 14.02 13.62 11.44
CA ASP A 73 14.16 12.28 12.02
C ASP A 73 12.96 11.91 12.92
N ASP A 74 12.40 12.89 13.62
CA ASP A 74 11.21 12.72 14.47
C ASP A 74 9.90 12.52 13.67
N THR A 75 9.94 12.59 12.33
CA THR A 75 8.76 12.32 11.50
C THR A 75 8.45 10.83 11.45
N ALA A 76 7.19 10.48 11.15
CA ALA A 76 6.78 9.08 11.13
C ALA A 76 7.40 8.26 9.98
N THR A 77 7.82 8.92 8.91
CA THR A 77 8.25 8.27 7.67
C THR A 77 9.75 8.25 7.49
N ALA A 78 10.46 9.34 7.84
CA ALA A 78 11.89 9.47 7.63
C ALA A 78 12.68 8.97 8.86
N MET A 79 13.80 8.30 8.59
CA MET A 79 14.81 7.94 9.59
C MET A 79 16.18 8.39 9.08
N VAL A 80 16.84 9.29 9.78
CA VAL A 80 18.19 9.76 9.44
C VAL A 80 19.20 8.69 9.78
N SER A 81 19.56 7.88 8.80
CA SER A 81 20.47 6.74 8.98
C SER A 81 21.92 7.06 8.67
N TYR A 82 22.16 8.08 7.84
CA TYR A 82 23.49 8.45 7.38
C TYR A 82 23.70 9.95 7.41
N GLY A 83 24.85 10.37 8.01
CA GLY A 83 25.42 11.71 7.80
C GLY A 83 26.49 11.59 6.72
N ILE A 84 26.32 12.27 5.60
CA ILE A 84 27.24 12.24 4.47
C ILE A 84 28.02 13.55 4.34
N GLN A 85 29.20 13.48 3.73
CA GLN A 85 30.07 14.65 3.60
C GLN A 85 30.02 15.27 2.20
N ASP A 86 29.66 14.49 1.21
CA ASP A 86 29.49 14.93 -0.17
C ASP A 86 28.27 14.30 -0.85
N MET A 87 27.89 14.88 -1.98
CA MET A 87 26.71 14.42 -2.73
C MET A 87 26.95 13.10 -3.43
N ASP A 88 28.19 12.83 -3.86
CA ASP A 88 28.56 11.60 -4.57
C ASP A 88 28.39 10.37 -3.66
N GLU A 89 28.71 10.50 -2.37
CA GLU A 89 28.44 9.47 -1.37
C GLU A 89 26.94 9.21 -1.23
N GLY A 90 26.16 10.27 -1.14
CA GLY A 90 24.69 10.16 -1.05
C GLY A 90 24.07 9.47 -2.27
N GLU A 91 24.49 9.87 -3.46
CA GLU A 91 24.02 9.25 -4.70
C GLU A 91 24.41 7.78 -4.80
N ARG A 92 25.61 7.41 -4.36
CA ARG A 92 26.05 6.01 -4.31
C ARG A 92 25.15 5.21 -3.37
N LEU A 93 24.89 5.69 -2.14
CA LEU A 93 24.01 5.04 -1.18
C LEU A 93 22.58 4.89 -1.73
N MET A 94 22.10 5.88 -2.47
CA MET A 94 20.79 5.84 -3.12
C MET A 94 20.75 4.82 -4.26
N ARG A 95 21.79 4.75 -5.09
CA ARG A 95 21.91 3.72 -6.14
C ARG A 95 22.01 2.30 -5.58
N GLU A 96 22.67 2.15 -4.43
CA GLU A 96 22.73 0.87 -3.69
C GLU A 96 21.41 0.50 -2.97
N GLY A 97 20.42 1.39 -3.00
CA GLY A 97 19.13 1.20 -2.32
C GLY A 97 19.19 1.26 -0.79
N LYS A 98 20.29 1.80 -0.22
CA LYS A 98 20.48 1.95 1.23
C LYS A 98 19.71 3.13 1.80
N ILE A 99 19.48 4.17 0.98
CA ILE A 99 18.70 5.34 1.33
C ILE A 99 17.70 5.68 0.22
N MET A 100 16.61 6.35 0.61
CA MET A 100 15.56 6.78 -0.33
C MET A 100 15.53 8.28 -0.55
N ALA A 101 16.21 9.07 0.29
CA ALA A 101 16.33 10.52 0.11
C ALA A 101 17.64 11.04 0.67
N ILE A 102 18.06 12.19 0.13
CA ILE A 102 19.16 13.01 0.63
C ILE A 102 18.58 14.37 0.97
N VAL A 103 18.84 14.88 2.18
CA VAL A 103 18.49 16.23 2.60
C VAL A 103 19.79 17.04 2.72
N GLN A 104 19.92 18.08 1.92
CA GLN A 104 21.08 18.97 1.93
C GLN A 104 20.74 20.25 2.67
N ILE A 105 21.49 20.55 3.73
CA ILE A 105 21.46 21.80 4.47
C ILE A 105 22.67 22.61 4.05
N PRO A 106 22.47 23.82 3.45
CA PRO A 106 23.56 24.58 2.88
C PRO A 106 24.44 25.20 3.96
N ALA A 107 25.67 25.59 3.57
CA ALA A 107 26.56 26.39 4.41
C ALA A 107 25.93 27.74 4.76
N PHE A 108 26.26 28.26 5.93
CA PHE A 108 25.71 29.52 6.47
C PHE A 108 24.19 29.49 6.72
N PHE A 109 23.60 28.34 6.89
CA PHE A 109 22.17 28.17 7.13
C PHE A 109 21.69 28.98 8.34
N GLU A 110 22.31 28.79 9.52
CA GLU A 110 21.96 29.52 10.74
C GLU A 110 22.21 31.03 10.59
N LYS A 111 23.33 31.41 10.02
CA LYS A 111 23.68 32.82 9.80
C LYS A 111 22.64 33.54 8.93
N ASN A 112 22.23 32.92 7.83
CA ASN A 112 21.23 33.48 6.94
C ASN A 112 19.87 33.63 7.64
N ILE A 113 19.44 32.63 8.39
CA ILE A 113 18.20 32.70 9.17
C ILE A 113 18.23 33.83 10.19
N LEU A 114 19.31 33.94 10.96
CA LEU A 114 19.45 34.98 12.00
C LEU A 114 19.58 36.41 11.41
N SER A 115 20.11 36.53 10.20
CA SER A 115 20.17 37.80 9.46
C SER A 115 18.90 38.10 8.66
N ASN A 116 17.82 37.31 8.84
CA ASN A 116 16.55 37.43 8.11
C ASN A 116 16.73 37.32 6.58
N SER A 117 17.71 36.53 6.15
CA SER A 117 17.97 36.22 4.75
C SER A 117 17.36 34.85 4.40
N GLN A 118 16.84 34.74 3.18
CA GLN A 118 16.25 33.47 2.71
C GLN A 118 17.35 32.42 2.52
N THR A 119 17.08 31.20 2.96
CA THR A 119 17.92 30.02 2.73
C THR A 119 17.04 28.86 2.26
N HIS A 120 17.63 27.85 1.62
CA HIS A 120 16.92 26.73 1.05
C HIS A 120 17.49 25.42 1.59
N ILE A 121 16.62 24.48 1.93
CA ILE A 121 16.98 23.07 2.16
C ILE A 121 16.61 22.32 0.89
N GLU A 122 17.56 21.66 0.27
CA GLU A 122 17.32 20.87 -0.92
C GLU A 122 17.09 19.41 -0.53
N THR A 123 16.13 18.78 -1.20
CA THR A 123 15.78 17.37 -0.94
C THR A 123 15.75 16.60 -2.24
N TYR A 124 16.60 15.57 -2.34
CA TYR A 124 16.69 14.67 -3.46
C TYR A 124 16.05 13.33 -3.06
N ILE A 125 14.98 12.94 -3.72
CA ILE A 125 14.21 11.73 -3.37
C ILE A 125 14.22 10.75 -4.53
N SER A 126 14.42 9.46 -4.22
CA SER A 126 14.39 8.40 -5.22
C SER A 126 12.98 8.26 -5.83
N GLY A 127 12.89 8.34 -7.15
CA GLY A 127 11.65 8.17 -7.91
C GLY A 127 11.24 6.72 -8.14
N THR A 128 11.99 5.74 -7.63
CA THR A 128 11.72 4.31 -7.88
C THR A 128 10.43 3.81 -7.24
N ASN A 129 9.98 4.45 -6.16
CA ASN A 129 8.73 4.14 -5.48
C ASN A 129 7.92 5.42 -5.25
N ILE A 130 6.89 5.62 -6.06
CA ILE A 130 6.04 6.83 -6.04
C ILE A 130 5.39 7.05 -4.67
N THR A 131 5.03 5.99 -3.99
CA THR A 131 4.38 6.04 -2.68
C THR A 131 5.33 6.51 -1.58
N VAL A 132 6.53 5.93 -1.53
CA VAL A 132 7.60 6.32 -0.59
C VAL A 132 8.03 7.76 -0.84
N ASN A 133 8.18 8.14 -2.12
CA ASN A 133 8.47 9.51 -2.52
C ASN A 133 7.42 10.50 -1.99
N GLY A 134 6.13 10.22 -2.19
CA GLY A 134 5.04 11.08 -1.71
C GLY A 134 5.02 11.24 -0.18
N LEU A 135 5.26 10.16 0.56
CA LEU A 135 5.31 10.19 2.02
C LEU A 135 6.51 10.99 2.54
N LEU A 136 7.72 10.69 2.04
CA LEU A 136 8.94 11.40 2.43
C LEU A 136 8.86 12.88 2.09
N SER A 137 8.42 13.23 0.86
CA SER A 137 8.26 14.64 0.45
C SER A 137 7.34 15.39 1.40
N LYS A 138 6.18 14.80 1.73
CA LYS A 138 5.19 15.41 2.62
C LYS A 138 5.78 15.63 4.02
N ASP A 139 6.41 14.62 4.60
CA ASP A 139 6.88 14.67 5.98
C ASP A 139 8.09 15.60 6.11
N ILE A 140 9.06 15.54 5.19
CA ILE A 140 10.20 16.46 5.15
C ILE A 140 9.71 17.90 4.97
N GLN A 141 8.81 18.16 4.01
CA GLN A 141 8.24 19.49 3.80
C GLN A 141 7.53 19.99 5.07
N THR A 142 6.78 19.13 5.75
CA THR A 142 6.07 19.49 6.98
C THR A 142 7.06 19.83 8.10
N ALA A 143 8.13 19.04 8.27
CA ALA A 143 9.17 19.31 9.26
C ALA A 143 9.88 20.65 8.99
N VAL A 144 10.29 20.89 7.75
CA VAL A 144 10.98 22.15 7.35
C VAL A 144 10.08 23.37 7.50
N THR A 145 8.82 23.28 7.10
CA THR A 145 7.86 24.41 7.24
C THR A 145 7.53 24.68 8.70
N THR A 146 7.38 23.64 9.53
CA THR A 146 7.16 23.77 10.98
C THR A 146 8.37 24.40 11.66
N PHE A 147 9.59 23.97 11.29
CA PHE A 147 10.83 24.56 11.77
C PHE A 147 10.91 26.05 11.41
N SER A 148 10.68 26.40 10.14
CA SER A 148 10.69 27.78 9.65
C SER A 148 9.68 28.65 10.40
N GLY A 149 8.45 28.19 10.57
CA GLY A 149 7.42 28.88 11.33
C GLY A 149 7.80 29.09 12.80
N GLY A 150 8.37 28.07 13.44
CA GLY A 150 8.86 28.17 14.82
C GLY A 150 9.96 29.21 15.01
N ILE A 151 10.92 29.26 14.08
CA ILE A 151 11.98 30.28 14.10
C ILE A 151 11.41 31.70 13.93
N GLN A 152 10.49 31.88 12.98
CA GLN A 152 9.87 33.18 12.75
C GLN A 152 9.05 33.66 13.95
N ILE A 153 8.32 32.77 14.62
CA ILE A 153 7.61 33.10 15.87
C ILE A 153 8.60 33.55 16.95
N GLN A 154 9.73 32.86 17.12
CA GLN A 154 10.77 33.23 18.09
C GLN A 154 11.37 34.60 17.78
N LEU A 155 11.62 34.95 16.51
CA LEU A 155 12.15 36.23 16.09
C LEU A 155 11.14 37.35 16.38
N LEU A 156 9.88 37.18 16.05
CA LEU A 156 8.82 38.16 16.30
C LEU A 156 8.57 38.36 17.81
N THR A 157 8.65 37.30 18.59
CA THR A 157 8.52 37.37 20.05
C THR A 157 9.68 38.14 20.68
N LYS A 158 10.90 38.00 20.16
CA LYS A 158 12.07 38.82 20.58
C LYS A 158 11.89 40.31 20.24
N GLN A 159 11.07 40.65 19.23
CA GLN A 159 10.70 42.00 18.87
C GLN A 159 9.55 42.57 19.72
N GLY A 160 9.05 41.85 20.72
CA GLY A 160 8.08 42.31 21.67
C GLY A 160 6.62 41.89 21.35
N LEU A 161 6.38 41.10 20.31
CA LEU A 161 5.05 40.55 20.05
C LEU A 161 4.76 39.37 21.01
N THR A 162 3.50 39.21 21.41
CA THR A 162 3.10 37.96 22.04
C THR A 162 3.08 36.82 21.03
N GLU A 163 3.22 35.58 21.49
CA GLU A 163 3.19 34.39 20.62
C GLU A 163 1.90 34.34 19.76
N LEU A 164 0.75 34.72 20.35
CA LEU A 164 -0.52 34.78 19.64
C LEU A 164 -0.51 35.80 18.51
N GLN A 165 0.07 36.98 18.73
CA GLN A 165 0.21 38.04 17.72
C GLN A 165 1.18 37.62 16.62
N ALA A 166 2.32 36.99 16.98
CA ALA A 166 3.28 36.46 16.03
C ALA A 166 2.66 35.37 15.14
N MET A 167 1.90 34.43 15.73
CA MET A 167 1.15 33.42 14.98
C MET A 167 0.11 34.04 14.05
N ALA A 168 -0.64 35.04 14.49
CA ALA A 168 -1.66 35.70 13.67
C ALA A 168 -1.03 36.47 12.50
N GLN A 169 0.15 37.04 12.69
CA GLN A 169 0.88 37.75 11.64
C GLN A 169 1.48 36.77 10.59
N LEU A 170 2.02 35.63 11.02
CA LEU A 170 2.60 34.62 10.12
C LEU A 170 1.55 33.80 9.39
N MET A 171 0.47 33.47 10.06
CA MET A 171 -0.60 32.61 9.53
C MET A 171 -1.97 33.27 9.74
N PRO A 172 -2.29 34.33 9.00
CA PRO A 172 -3.59 35.02 9.13
C PRO A 172 -4.76 34.13 8.76
N VAL A 173 -4.51 33.10 7.94
CA VAL A 173 -5.48 32.07 7.58
C VAL A 173 -4.94 30.70 7.99
N ARG A 174 -5.66 30.00 8.86
CA ARG A 174 -5.33 28.61 9.25
C ARG A 174 -6.07 27.63 8.37
N PHE A 175 -5.32 26.71 7.78
CA PHE A 175 -5.90 25.60 7.03
C PHE A 175 -6.13 24.41 7.97
N ASN A 176 -7.40 24.20 8.37
CA ASN A 176 -7.79 23.04 9.17
C ASN A 176 -8.21 21.90 8.25
N LYS A 177 -7.36 20.89 8.13
CA LYS A 177 -7.63 19.70 7.32
C LYS A 177 -8.18 18.58 8.20
N HIS A 178 -9.42 18.20 7.96
CA HIS A 178 -10.02 17.01 8.57
C HIS A 178 -10.06 15.89 7.52
N VAL A 179 -9.20 14.89 7.66
CA VAL A 179 -9.23 13.71 6.79
C VAL A 179 -10.22 12.71 7.39
N LEU A 180 -11.29 12.43 6.65
CA LEU A 180 -12.30 11.46 7.05
C LEU A 180 -11.90 10.06 6.52
N PHE A 181 -12.23 9.02 7.29
CA PHE A 181 -12.11 7.59 7.00
C PHE A 181 -10.69 7.00 7.02
N ASN A 182 -9.65 7.68 6.56
CA ASN A 182 -8.26 7.16 6.60
C ASN A 182 -7.26 8.29 6.91
N PRO A 183 -7.28 8.87 8.12
CA PRO A 183 -6.46 10.03 8.47
C PRO A 183 -4.96 9.73 8.44
N TYR A 184 -4.57 8.47 8.69
CA TYR A 184 -3.17 8.04 8.74
C TYR A 184 -2.64 7.48 7.41
N ILE A 185 -3.45 7.53 6.33
CA ILE A 185 -3.10 6.97 5.00
C ILE A 185 -2.63 5.50 5.14
N ASN A 186 -3.40 4.74 5.93
CA ASN A 186 -3.11 3.33 6.14
C ASN A 186 -3.40 2.53 4.86
N TYR A 187 -2.38 1.86 4.35
CA TYR A 187 -2.48 1.04 3.13
C TYR A 187 -3.42 -0.15 3.31
N GLY A 188 -3.55 -0.70 4.51
CA GLY A 188 -4.49 -1.77 4.80
C GLY A 188 -5.92 -1.41 4.41
N TYR A 189 -6.38 -0.22 4.79
CA TYR A 189 -7.73 0.25 4.45
C TYR A 189 -7.95 0.56 2.97
N TYR A 190 -6.88 0.81 2.22
CA TYR A 190 -6.98 1.15 0.80
C TYR A 190 -6.70 -0.04 -0.11
N LEU A 191 -5.63 -0.78 0.16
CA LEU A 191 -5.17 -1.86 -0.72
C LEU A 191 -5.87 -3.19 -0.45
N SER A 192 -6.18 -3.54 0.81
CA SER A 192 -6.86 -4.81 1.10
C SER A 192 -8.20 -4.96 0.39
N PRO A 193 -9.11 -3.96 0.43
CA PRO A 193 -10.38 -4.05 -0.30
C PRO A 193 -10.23 -4.11 -1.83
N SER A 194 -9.08 -3.70 -2.36
CA SER A 194 -8.82 -3.73 -3.82
C SER A 194 -8.13 -5.03 -4.25
N PHE A 195 -7.07 -5.43 -3.55
CA PHE A 195 -6.25 -6.57 -3.93
C PHE A 195 -6.89 -7.92 -3.61
N MET A 196 -7.54 -8.07 -2.46
CA MET A 196 -8.14 -9.36 -2.07
C MET A 196 -9.26 -9.81 -3.02
N PRO A 197 -10.24 -8.96 -3.40
CA PRO A 197 -11.23 -9.34 -4.40
C PRO A 197 -10.64 -9.64 -5.78
N MET A 198 -9.59 -8.88 -6.18
CA MET A 198 -8.89 -9.13 -7.44
C MET A 198 -8.23 -10.52 -7.43
N MET A 199 -7.58 -10.91 -6.34
CA MET A 199 -7.00 -12.25 -6.19
C MET A 199 -8.06 -13.34 -6.21
N LEU A 200 -9.19 -13.12 -5.51
CA LEU A 200 -10.32 -14.06 -5.55
C LEU A 200 -10.85 -14.27 -6.97
N LEU A 201 -10.96 -13.20 -7.76
CA LEU A 201 -11.36 -13.27 -9.16
C LEU A 201 -10.39 -14.13 -9.99
N ILE A 202 -9.08 -13.98 -9.77
CA ILE A 202 -8.07 -14.80 -10.44
C ILE A 202 -8.27 -16.29 -10.07
N PHE A 203 -8.50 -16.61 -8.80
CA PHE A 203 -8.77 -17.99 -8.38
C PHE A 203 -10.05 -18.55 -8.98
N ILE A 204 -11.12 -17.75 -9.08
CA ILE A 204 -12.37 -18.15 -9.75
C ILE A 204 -12.10 -18.54 -11.22
N VAL A 205 -11.35 -17.70 -11.95
CA VAL A 205 -10.98 -17.98 -13.34
C VAL A 205 -10.13 -19.24 -13.44
N MET A 206 -9.08 -19.35 -12.58
CA MET A 206 -8.21 -20.54 -12.56
C MET A 206 -8.99 -21.84 -12.31
N VAL A 207 -9.87 -21.84 -11.33
CA VAL A 207 -10.67 -23.05 -11.02
C VAL A 207 -11.64 -23.37 -12.16
N THR A 208 -12.26 -22.36 -12.75
CA THR A 208 -13.20 -22.57 -13.88
C THR A 208 -12.47 -23.15 -15.08
N VAL A 209 -11.31 -22.60 -15.43
CA VAL A 209 -10.46 -23.13 -16.51
C VAL A 209 -9.98 -24.53 -16.21
N PHE A 210 -9.52 -24.80 -14.96
CA PHE A 210 -9.08 -26.13 -14.53
C PHE A 210 -10.20 -27.15 -14.63
N THR A 211 -11.42 -26.80 -14.20
CA THR A 211 -12.60 -27.65 -14.19
C THR A 211 -12.97 -28.10 -15.62
N ILE A 212 -12.99 -27.18 -16.57
CA ILE A 212 -13.30 -27.49 -17.99
C ILE A 212 -12.10 -28.17 -18.65
N GLY A 213 -10.89 -27.66 -18.46
CA GLY A 213 -9.66 -28.17 -19.06
C GLY A 213 -9.35 -29.62 -18.64
N THR A 214 -9.76 -30.03 -17.43
CA THR A 214 -9.60 -31.40 -16.96
C THR A 214 -10.45 -32.38 -17.73
N GLU A 215 -11.66 -31.99 -18.18
CA GLU A 215 -12.52 -32.85 -19.03
C GLU A 215 -11.87 -33.07 -20.41
N LEU A 216 -11.34 -32.01 -20.99
CA LEU A 216 -10.67 -32.08 -22.28
C LEU A 216 -9.39 -32.91 -22.19
N LYS A 217 -8.56 -32.67 -21.17
CA LYS A 217 -7.30 -33.40 -20.96
C LYS A 217 -7.51 -34.91 -20.71
N LYS A 218 -8.57 -35.28 -19.98
CA LYS A 218 -8.87 -36.67 -19.67
C LYS A 218 -9.74 -37.38 -20.73
N GLY A 219 -10.18 -36.66 -21.77
CA GLY A 219 -11.05 -37.19 -22.82
C GLY A 219 -12.49 -37.47 -22.32
N THR A 220 -12.91 -36.93 -21.19
CA THR A 220 -14.20 -37.18 -20.55
C THR A 220 -15.28 -36.13 -20.92
N ALA A 221 -14.99 -35.25 -21.87
CA ALA A 221 -15.89 -34.17 -22.29
C ALA A 221 -17.22 -34.74 -22.87
N ARG A 222 -17.17 -35.87 -23.57
CA ARG A 222 -18.35 -36.51 -24.11
C ARG A 222 -19.27 -37.05 -22.98
N GLU A 223 -18.73 -37.78 -22.00
CA GLU A 223 -19.46 -38.26 -20.83
C GLU A 223 -20.09 -37.12 -20.03
N TRP A 224 -19.38 -36.00 -19.92
CA TRP A 224 -19.88 -34.81 -19.25
C TRP A 224 -21.16 -34.27 -19.95
N ILE A 225 -21.14 -34.13 -21.30
CA ILE A 225 -22.28 -33.65 -22.08
C ILE A 225 -23.42 -34.67 -22.05
N GLU A 226 -23.10 -35.96 -22.13
CA GLU A 226 -24.10 -37.05 -22.04
C GLU A 226 -24.78 -37.08 -20.65
N THR A 227 -24.07 -36.80 -19.55
CA THR A 227 -24.65 -36.64 -18.22
C THR A 227 -25.67 -35.48 -18.17
N GLY A 228 -25.48 -34.43 -18.98
CA GLY A 228 -26.44 -33.35 -19.21
C GLY A 228 -27.54 -33.66 -20.22
N ASN A 229 -27.70 -34.95 -20.60
CA ASN A 229 -28.65 -35.41 -21.63
C ASN A 229 -28.51 -34.67 -22.97
N GLY A 230 -27.25 -34.41 -23.38
CA GLY A 230 -26.90 -33.69 -24.63
C GLY A 230 -27.05 -32.15 -24.56
N SER A 231 -27.54 -31.59 -23.46
CA SER A 231 -27.72 -30.17 -23.29
C SER A 231 -26.43 -29.53 -22.79
N VAL A 232 -25.74 -28.81 -23.65
CA VAL A 232 -24.49 -28.09 -23.32
C VAL A 232 -24.70 -27.04 -22.23
N SER A 233 -25.85 -26.35 -22.24
CA SER A 233 -26.17 -25.35 -21.22
C SER A 233 -26.36 -25.97 -19.84
N ALA A 234 -27.08 -27.12 -19.74
CA ALA A 234 -27.27 -27.88 -18.50
C ALA A 234 -25.93 -28.44 -18.00
N ALA A 235 -25.08 -28.93 -18.90
CA ALA A 235 -23.76 -29.45 -18.59
C ALA A 235 -22.85 -28.35 -18.04
N LEU A 236 -22.80 -27.18 -18.66
CA LEU A 236 -22.00 -26.02 -18.19
C LEU A 236 -22.48 -25.51 -16.83
N LEU A 237 -23.80 -25.27 -16.69
CA LEU A 237 -24.35 -24.79 -15.42
C LEU A 237 -24.09 -25.75 -14.28
N GLY A 238 -24.36 -27.05 -14.50
CA GLY A 238 -24.14 -28.08 -13.49
C GLY A 238 -22.69 -28.23 -13.08
N LYS A 239 -21.75 -27.86 -13.96
CA LYS A 239 -20.32 -27.88 -13.69
C LYS A 239 -19.84 -26.64 -12.95
N VAL A 240 -20.32 -25.44 -13.29
CA VAL A 240 -19.89 -24.18 -12.71
C VAL A 240 -20.55 -23.91 -11.34
N LEU A 241 -21.81 -24.34 -11.15
CA LEU A 241 -22.57 -24.09 -9.92
C LEU A 241 -21.84 -24.51 -8.62
N PRO A 242 -21.31 -25.75 -8.49
CA PRO A 242 -20.58 -26.13 -7.27
C PRO A 242 -19.38 -25.26 -7.00
N VAL A 243 -18.63 -24.90 -8.04
CA VAL A 243 -17.48 -23.98 -7.94
C VAL A 243 -17.94 -22.61 -7.46
N THR A 244 -19.02 -22.09 -8.04
CA THR A 244 -19.59 -20.79 -7.65
C THR A 244 -19.99 -20.75 -6.19
N VAL A 245 -20.65 -21.81 -5.69
CA VAL A 245 -21.05 -21.89 -4.27
C VAL A 245 -19.82 -21.84 -3.35
N VAL A 246 -18.79 -22.64 -3.64
CA VAL A 246 -17.59 -22.65 -2.81
C VAL A 246 -16.87 -21.29 -2.87
N MET A 247 -16.72 -20.69 -4.05
CA MET A 247 -16.08 -19.39 -4.20
C MET A 247 -16.90 -18.26 -3.57
N PHE A 248 -18.21 -18.36 -3.57
CA PHE A 248 -19.08 -17.44 -2.83
C PHE A 248 -18.83 -17.55 -1.32
N LEU A 249 -18.74 -18.75 -0.76
CA LEU A 249 -18.37 -18.94 0.65
C LEU A 249 -16.98 -18.39 0.95
N MET A 250 -16.02 -18.57 0.04
CA MET A 250 -14.69 -17.98 0.17
C MET A 250 -14.70 -16.45 0.13
N SER A 251 -15.62 -15.83 -0.64
CA SER A 251 -15.79 -14.37 -0.61
C SER A 251 -16.30 -13.86 0.74
N LEU A 252 -17.17 -14.62 1.41
CA LEU A 252 -17.60 -14.28 2.77
C LEU A 252 -16.45 -14.38 3.77
N VAL A 253 -15.62 -15.41 3.67
CA VAL A 253 -14.41 -15.53 4.51
C VAL A 253 -13.46 -14.35 4.26
N MET A 254 -13.29 -13.95 3.01
CA MET A 254 -12.48 -12.78 2.66
C MET A 254 -13.00 -11.50 3.34
N PHE A 255 -14.31 -11.26 3.32
CA PHE A 255 -14.92 -10.10 3.99
C PHE A 255 -14.79 -10.10 5.51
N LEU A 256 -14.58 -11.26 6.14
CA LEU A 256 -14.30 -11.37 7.58
C LEU A 256 -12.84 -11.02 7.92
N ILE A 257 -11.93 -11.05 6.94
CA ILE A 257 -10.49 -10.80 7.12
C ILE A 257 -10.15 -9.33 6.80
N ILE A 258 -10.90 -8.69 5.90
CA ILE A 258 -10.76 -7.27 5.54
C ILE A 258 -11.27 -6.36 6.64
#